data_950e8c534f38d2a28e3af516f3a7a728
#
_entry.id   950e8c534f38d2a28e3af516f3a7a728
#
_cell.length_a   1.000
_cell.length_b   1.000
_cell.length_c   1.000
_cell.angle_alpha   90.00
_cell.angle_beta   90.00
_cell.angle_gamma   90.00
#
_symmetry.space_group_name_H-M   'P 1'
#
loop_
_entity.id
_entity.type
_entity.pdbx_description
1 polymer ?
#
loop_
_entity_poly.entity_id
_entity_poly.type
_entity_poly.pdbx_seq_one_letter_code
_entity_poly.pdbx_strand_id
1 'polypeptide(L)'
;MPSERSMRKEAYMAKTTHEFGDFAAQGVCMAGNAFASVLLVKGQEDFEEAELSALKASLEHLGYAPEAWATLLTTTKTGDPINPLLVRQAISAFSPDTVLMVNDAAVTSVCEAYADELGQLTTDAEKTFSPRVLVRVCGMRMVNLDNFAGALDDPHQKQMRWAAIKQVPPLGEPY
;
A
#
# COMPACT_ATOMS: atom_id res chain seq x y z
N MET A 1 -35.87 -9.62 1.94
CA MET A 1 -34.50 -9.91 2.37
C MET A 1 -33.53 -9.24 1.42
N PRO A 2 -32.60 -8.41 1.90
CA PRO A 2 -31.57 -7.87 1.03
C PRO A 2 -30.69 -8.98 0.48
N SER A 3 -30.30 -8.86 -0.78
CA SER A 3 -29.39 -9.80 -1.41
C SER A 3 -27.97 -9.66 -0.82
N GLU A 4 -27.16 -10.71 -0.91
CA GLU A 4 -25.75 -10.66 -0.48
C GLU A 4 -24.99 -9.53 -1.16
N ARG A 5 -25.26 -9.30 -2.44
CA ARG A 5 -24.70 -8.20 -3.22
C ARG A 5 -25.08 -6.83 -2.65
N SER A 6 -26.35 -6.68 -2.24
CA SER A 6 -26.84 -5.45 -1.61
C SER A 6 -26.15 -5.21 -0.26
N MET A 7 -26.00 -6.24 0.55
CA MET A 7 -25.32 -6.17 1.84
C MET A 7 -23.84 -5.79 1.70
N ARG A 8 -23.14 -6.35 0.72
CA ARG A 8 -21.75 -5.99 0.42
C ARG A 8 -21.63 -4.54 -0.04
N LYS A 9 -22.57 -4.07 -0.84
CA LYS A 9 -22.60 -2.67 -1.29
C LYS A 9 -22.83 -1.72 -0.12
N GLU A 10 -23.75 -2.03 0.77
CA GLU A 10 -24.01 -1.24 1.97
C GLU A 10 -22.80 -1.19 2.90
N ALA A 11 -22.12 -2.33 3.10
CA ALA A 11 -20.89 -2.40 3.90
C ALA A 11 -19.77 -1.54 3.29
N TYR A 12 -19.61 -1.58 1.97
CA TYR A 12 -18.62 -0.76 1.26
C TYR A 12 -18.93 0.74 1.41
N MET A 13 -20.20 1.12 1.24
CA MET A 13 -20.63 2.53 1.39
C MET A 13 -20.45 3.02 2.82
N ALA A 14 -20.78 2.20 3.81
CA ALA A 14 -20.60 2.55 5.21
C ALA A 14 -19.11 2.76 5.54
N LYS A 15 -18.23 1.86 5.11
CA LYS A 15 -16.78 1.96 5.31
C LYS A 15 -16.22 3.22 4.64
N THR A 16 -16.61 3.47 3.38
CA THR A 16 -16.15 4.63 2.61
C THR A 16 -16.62 5.94 3.23
N THR A 17 -17.89 6.02 3.65
CA THR A 17 -18.49 7.25 4.16
C THR A 17 -18.02 7.59 5.57
N HIS A 18 -18.02 6.61 6.47
CA HIS A 18 -17.74 6.85 7.89
C HIS A 18 -16.26 6.75 8.23
N GLU A 19 -15.65 5.64 7.90
CA GLU A 19 -14.26 5.37 8.30
C GLU A 19 -13.26 6.19 7.49
N PHE A 20 -13.34 6.16 6.16
CA PHE A 20 -12.42 6.91 5.31
C PHE A 20 -12.75 8.40 5.23
N GLY A 21 -14.01 8.78 5.43
CA GLY A 21 -14.40 10.18 5.56
C GLY A 21 -13.73 10.86 6.74
N ASP A 22 -13.60 10.17 7.86
CA ASP A 22 -12.89 10.68 9.04
C ASP A 22 -11.39 10.87 8.78
N PHE A 23 -10.76 9.94 8.07
CA PHE A 23 -9.36 10.09 7.66
C PHE A 23 -9.18 11.27 6.70
N ALA A 24 -10.04 11.42 5.71
CA ALA A 24 -10.00 12.54 4.77
C ALA A 24 -10.12 13.88 5.49
N ALA A 25 -10.99 13.97 6.50
CA ALA A 25 -11.15 15.16 7.33
C ALA A 25 -9.87 15.52 8.10
N GLN A 26 -9.01 14.55 8.38
CA GLN A 26 -7.71 14.73 9.04
C GLN A 26 -6.56 14.95 8.04
N GLY A 27 -6.85 15.09 6.75
CA GLY A 27 -5.87 15.36 5.71
C GLY A 27 -5.24 14.12 5.07
N VAL A 28 -5.75 12.93 5.36
CA VAL A 28 -5.26 11.68 4.77
C VAL A 28 -5.83 11.49 3.37
N CYS A 29 -4.98 11.31 2.37
CA CYS A 29 -5.37 11.11 0.98
C CYS A 29 -5.36 9.61 0.65
N MET A 30 -6.52 9.08 0.29
CA MET A 30 -6.72 7.65 -0.05
C MET A 30 -7.59 7.55 -1.29
N ALA A 31 -7.34 6.53 -2.10
CA ALA A 31 -8.14 6.26 -3.30
C ALA A 31 -8.15 4.75 -3.60
N GLY A 32 -9.10 4.32 -4.43
CA GLY A 32 -9.22 2.93 -4.85
C GLY A 32 -10.23 2.15 -4.01
N ASN A 33 -10.04 0.83 -3.97
CA ASN A 33 -10.98 -0.08 -3.33
C ASN A 33 -10.80 -0.08 -1.81
N ALA A 34 -11.86 0.22 -1.06
CA ALA A 34 -11.84 0.22 0.40
C ALA A 34 -11.54 -1.17 1.02
N PHE A 35 -11.76 -2.24 0.28
CA PHE A 35 -11.46 -3.61 0.68
C PHE A 35 -10.29 -4.21 -0.12
N ALA A 36 -9.35 -3.38 -0.53
CA ALA A 36 -8.21 -3.81 -1.32
C ALA A 36 -7.31 -4.78 -0.54
N SER A 37 -6.84 -5.82 -1.21
CA SER A 37 -5.83 -6.72 -0.65
C SER A 37 -4.42 -6.15 -0.76
N VAL A 38 -4.17 -5.24 -1.70
CA VAL A 38 -2.89 -4.56 -1.89
C VAL A 38 -3.05 -3.07 -1.65
N LEU A 39 -2.22 -2.52 -0.77
CA LEU A 39 -2.16 -1.09 -0.50
C LEU A 39 -0.85 -0.53 -1.06
N LEU A 40 -0.96 0.45 -1.96
CA LEU A 40 0.16 1.19 -2.54
C LEU A 40 0.37 2.46 -1.71
N VAL A 41 1.55 2.62 -1.14
CA VAL A 41 1.85 3.73 -0.22
C VAL A 41 2.93 4.62 -0.81
N LYS A 42 2.67 5.91 -0.89
CA LYS A 42 3.60 6.93 -1.38
C LYS A 42 3.61 8.14 -0.45
N GLY A 43 4.73 8.82 -0.35
CA GLY A 43 4.86 10.06 0.42
C GLY A 43 5.40 11.20 -0.42
N GLN A 44 5.33 12.42 0.10
CA GLN A 44 5.77 13.70 -0.46
C GLN A 44 4.94 14.19 -1.65
N GLU A 45 4.67 13.35 -2.63
CA GLU A 45 3.94 13.69 -3.85
C GLU A 45 2.92 12.61 -4.18
N ASP A 46 1.93 12.95 -4.98
CA ASP A 46 0.92 12.01 -5.43
C ASP A 46 1.48 11.05 -6.48
N PHE A 47 0.75 9.95 -6.73
CA PHE A 47 1.10 8.99 -7.77
C PHE A 47 1.04 9.64 -9.14
N GLU A 48 2.06 9.42 -9.96
CA GLU A 48 2.04 9.76 -11.36
C GLU A 48 1.19 8.74 -12.14
N GLU A 49 0.56 9.16 -13.23
CA GLU A 49 -0.27 8.28 -14.05
C GLU A 49 0.52 7.08 -14.60
N ALA A 50 1.71 7.30 -15.11
CA ALA A 50 2.57 6.24 -15.62
C ALA A 50 2.99 5.24 -14.54
N GLU A 51 3.29 5.75 -13.35
CA GLU A 51 3.63 4.93 -12.17
C GLU A 51 2.47 4.03 -11.77
N LEU A 52 1.30 4.61 -11.62
CA LEU A 52 0.10 3.90 -11.20
C LEU A 52 -0.32 2.85 -12.24
N SER A 53 -0.25 3.19 -13.52
CA SER A 53 -0.53 2.27 -14.64
C SER A 53 0.42 1.08 -14.62
N ALA A 54 1.71 1.30 -14.40
CA ALA A 54 2.72 0.25 -14.33
C ALA A 54 2.49 -0.67 -13.11
N LEU A 55 2.14 -0.10 -11.97
CA LEU A 55 1.81 -0.87 -10.76
C LEU A 55 0.58 -1.75 -10.96
N LYS A 56 -0.49 -1.19 -11.54
CA LYS A 56 -1.71 -1.94 -11.86
C LYS A 56 -1.42 -3.10 -12.82
N ALA A 57 -0.70 -2.83 -13.89
CA ALA A 57 -0.33 -3.85 -14.87
C ALA A 57 0.49 -4.97 -14.23
N SER A 58 1.42 -4.63 -13.35
CA SER A 58 2.23 -5.60 -12.61
C SER A 58 1.39 -6.50 -11.71
N LEU A 59 0.43 -5.91 -11.00
CA LEU A 59 -0.46 -6.66 -10.11
C LEU A 59 -1.40 -7.59 -10.89
N GLU A 60 -1.97 -7.13 -11.99
CA GLU A 60 -2.82 -7.94 -12.86
C GLU A 60 -2.03 -9.11 -13.47
N HIS A 61 -0.80 -8.86 -13.92
CA HIS A 61 0.08 -9.90 -14.45
C HIS A 61 0.43 -10.95 -13.40
N LEU A 62 0.50 -10.54 -12.12
CA LEU A 62 0.78 -11.43 -11.00
C LEU A 62 -0.44 -12.28 -10.59
N GLY A 63 -1.64 -11.95 -11.08
CA GLY A 63 -2.87 -12.68 -10.82
C GLY A 63 -3.89 -11.98 -9.92
N TYR A 64 -3.66 -10.73 -9.57
CA TYR A 64 -4.63 -9.94 -8.80
C TYR A 64 -5.82 -9.52 -9.66
N ALA A 65 -7.00 -9.43 -9.03
CA ALA A 65 -8.18 -8.84 -9.67
C ALA A 65 -7.92 -7.35 -10.01
N PRO A 66 -8.59 -6.80 -11.04
CA PRO A 66 -8.38 -5.41 -11.44
C PRO A 66 -8.64 -4.37 -10.34
N GLU A 67 -9.55 -4.69 -9.38
CA GLU A 67 -9.89 -3.78 -8.27
C GLU A 67 -9.21 -4.16 -6.95
N ALA A 68 -8.18 -5.01 -6.95
CA ALA A 68 -7.58 -5.51 -5.71
C ALA A 68 -6.65 -4.51 -5.02
N TRP A 69 -6.56 -3.29 -5.48
CA TRP A 69 -5.60 -2.29 -5.01
C TRP A 69 -6.27 -1.02 -4.50
N ALA A 70 -5.56 -0.33 -3.62
CA ALA A 70 -5.88 1.03 -3.18
C ALA A 70 -4.59 1.82 -2.99
N THR A 71 -4.69 3.13 -2.87
CA THR A 71 -3.55 4.02 -2.63
C THR A 71 -3.71 4.78 -1.32
N LEU A 72 -2.58 5.05 -0.67
CA LEU A 72 -2.50 5.86 0.54
C LEU A 72 -1.30 6.80 0.42
N LEU A 73 -1.51 8.09 0.67
CA LEU A 73 -0.41 9.04 0.79
C LEU A 73 -0.05 9.22 2.27
N THR A 74 1.23 9.20 2.59
CA THR A 74 1.73 9.42 3.96
C THR A 74 1.98 10.89 4.26
N THR A 75 1.61 11.76 3.31
CA THR A 75 1.67 13.21 3.44
C THR A 75 0.32 13.82 3.04
N THR A 76 0.06 15.03 3.50
CA THR A 76 -1.11 15.80 3.06
C THR A 76 -0.93 16.26 1.62
N LYS A 77 -1.96 16.86 1.03
CA LYS A 77 -1.90 17.46 -0.32
C LYS A 77 -0.82 18.52 -0.46
N THR A 78 -0.45 19.16 0.64
CA THR A 78 0.61 20.18 0.68
C THR A 78 2.00 19.59 0.95
N GLY A 79 2.10 18.28 1.09
CA GLY A 79 3.37 17.58 1.30
C GLY A 79 3.82 17.45 2.75
N ASP A 80 3.00 17.86 3.71
CA ASP A 80 3.31 17.75 5.14
C ASP A 80 3.16 16.30 5.62
N PRO A 81 4.12 15.76 6.40
CA PRO A 81 4.00 14.40 6.93
C PRO A 81 2.77 14.22 7.83
N ILE A 82 2.12 13.09 7.68
CA ILE A 82 1.01 12.70 8.54
C ILE A 82 1.57 12.03 9.81
N ASN A 83 0.90 12.24 10.93
CA ASN A 83 1.29 11.60 12.20
C ASN A 83 1.41 10.08 12.03
N PRO A 84 2.48 9.44 12.54
CA PRO A 84 2.69 8.00 12.41
C PRO A 84 1.53 7.14 12.92
N LEU A 85 0.89 7.53 14.01
CA LEU A 85 -0.29 6.82 14.52
C LEU A 85 -1.44 6.85 13.51
N LEU A 86 -1.64 7.98 12.84
CA LEU A 86 -2.68 8.13 11.83
C LEU A 86 -2.37 7.31 10.59
N VAL A 87 -1.10 7.23 10.16
CA VAL A 87 -0.65 6.34 9.08
C VAL A 87 -0.97 4.89 9.41
N ARG A 88 -0.64 4.45 10.63
CA ARG A 88 -0.92 3.10 11.10
C ARG A 88 -2.42 2.80 11.12
N GLN A 89 -3.23 3.73 11.61
CA GLN A 89 -4.68 3.60 11.63
C GLN A 89 -5.27 3.50 10.23
N ALA A 90 -4.78 4.31 9.28
CA ALA A 90 -5.24 4.28 7.89
C ALA A 90 -4.90 2.94 7.21
N ILE A 91 -3.69 2.42 7.41
CA ILE A 91 -3.30 1.11 6.89
C ILE A 91 -4.20 0.02 7.49
N SER A 92 -4.42 0.05 8.80
CA SER A 92 -5.28 -0.91 9.48
C SER A 92 -6.72 -0.87 8.99
N ALA A 93 -7.22 0.31 8.63
CA ALA A 93 -8.58 0.48 8.10
C ALA A 93 -8.79 -0.24 6.77
N PHE A 94 -7.77 -0.32 5.92
CA PHE A 94 -7.82 -1.14 4.70
C PHE A 94 -7.74 -2.64 4.99
N SER A 95 -7.10 -3.04 6.08
CA SER A 95 -6.79 -4.44 6.39
C SER A 95 -6.14 -5.18 5.20
N PRO A 96 -5.08 -4.63 4.57
CA PRO A 96 -4.50 -5.26 3.40
C PRO A 96 -3.67 -6.47 3.77
N ASP A 97 -3.54 -7.41 2.85
CA ASP A 97 -2.59 -8.53 2.97
C ASP A 97 -1.16 -8.08 2.64
N THR A 98 -1.06 -7.08 1.77
CA THR A 98 0.20 -6.62 1.18
C THR A 98 0.27 -5.11 1.14
N VAL A 99 1.42 -4.56 1.53
CA VAL A 99 1.72 -3.13 1.47
C VAL A 99 2.96 -2.94 0.60
N LEU A 100 2.85 -2.14 -0.46
CA LEU A 100 3.96 -1.79 -1.34
C LEU A 100 4.31 -0.31 -1.13
N MET A 101 5.50 -0.05 -0.63
CA MET A 101 6.01 1.31 -0.41
C MET A 101 6.79 1.74 -1.64
N VAL A 102 6.31 2.75 -2.36
CA VAL A 102 6.82 3.08 -3.68
C VAL A 102 7.96 4.08 -3.70
N ASN A 103 8.19 4.80 -2.60
CA ASN A 103 9.31 5.75 -2.47
C ASN A 103 9.86 5.81 -1.05
N ASP A 104 10.97 6.51 -0.86
CA ASP A 104 11.65 6.61 0.43
C ASP A 104 10.81 7.30 1.50
N ALA A 105 10.03 8.31 1.14
CA ALA A 105 9.14 8.99 2.08
C ALA A 105 8.09 8.04 2.65
N ALA A 106 7.53 7.16 1.82
CA ALA A 106 6.60 6.13 2.29
C ALA A 106 7.29 5.14 3.24
N VAL A 107 8.50 4.71 2.91
CA VAL A 107 9.28 3.80 3.76
C VAL A 107 9.53 4.43 5.13
N THR A 108 9.96 5.68 5.17
CA THR A 108 10.20 6.40 6.43
C THR A 108 8.93 6.46 7.28
N SER A 109 7.81 6.84 6.69
CA SER A 109 6.53 6.95 7.40
C SER A 109 6.05 5.59 7.94
N VAL A 110 6.18 4.53 7.17
CA VAL A 110 5.78 3.19 7.60
C VAL A 110 6.73 2.66 8.68
N CYS A 111 8.02 2.92 8.58
CA CYS A 111 8.99 2.59 9.63
C CYS A 111 8.63 3.25 10.96
N GLU A 112 8.25 4.50 10.95
CA GLU A 112 7.82 5.23 12.16
C GLU A 112 6.50 4.67 12.71
N ALA A 113 5.55 4.36 11.82
CA ALA A 113 4.24 3.84 12.21
C ALA A 113 4.33 2.46 12.88
N TYR A 114 5.28 1.64 12.50
CA TYR A 114 5.46 0.26 12.99
C TYR A 114 6.81 0.06 13.70
N ALA A 115 7.37 1.10 14.29
CA ALA A 115 8.69 1.08 14.92
C ALA A 115 8.84 -0.02 15.96
N ASP A 116 7.83 -0.24 16.79
CA ASP A 116 7.87 -1.26 17.85
C ASP A 116 7.94 -2.67 17.27
N GLU A 117 7.12 -2.97 16.29
CA GLU A 117 7.08 -4.28 15.62
C GLU A 117 8.37 -4.54 14.84
N LEU A 118 8.87 -3.54 14.13
CA LEU A 118 10.13 -3.64 13.38
C LEU A 118 11.33 -3.87 14.30
N GLY A 119 11.32 -3.24 15.47
CA GLY A 119 12.38 -3.42 16.48
C GLY A 119 12.50 -4.83 17.01
N GLN A 120 11.47 -5.66 16.88
CA GLN A 120 11.44 -7.06 17.31
C GLN A 120 11.94 -8.05 16.25
N LEU A 121 12.19 -7.58 15.02
CA LEU A 121 12.68 -8.42 13.93
C LEU A 121 14.17 -8.74 14.09
N THR A 122 14.61 -9.81 13.42
CA THR A 122 15.95 -10.39 13.63
C THR A 122 17.05 -9.69 12.85
N THR A 123 16.78 -9.22 11.63
CA THR A 123 17.80 -8.65 10.75
C THR A 123 17.65 -7.13 10.60
N ASP A 124 18.77 -6.44 10.40
CA ASP A 124 18.75 -5.01 10.13
C ASP A 124 18.04 -4.68 8.82
N ALA A 125 18.14 -5.56 7.82
CA ALA A 125 17.44 -5.42 6.54
C ALA A 125 15.92 -5.36 6.71
N GLU A 126 15.37 -6.21 7.58
CA GLU A 126 13.93 -6.21 7.89
C GLU A 126 13.52 -4.97 8.70
N LYS A 127 14.30 -4.61 9.71
CA LYS A 127 14.01 -3.46 10.60
C LYS A 127 13.92 -2.12 9.87
N THR A 128 14.64 -1.98 8.76
CA THR A 128 14.74 -0.75 7.99
C THR A 128 14.02 -0.78 6.65
N PHE A 129 13.30 -1.86 6.35
CA PHE A 129 12.73 -2.10 5.01
C PHE A 129 13.77 -1.89 3.90
N SER A 130 14.86 -2.65 3.95
CA SER A 130 15.86 -2.61 2.88
C SER A 130 15.21 -2.84 1.51
N PRO A 131 15.72 -2.19 0.45
CA PRO A 131 15.12 -2.29 -0.87
C PRO A 131 14.86 -3.72 -1.32
N ARG A 132 13.65 -3.99 -1.78
CA ARG A 132 13.21 -5.26 -2.37
C ARG A 132 13.17 -6.45 -1.41
N VAL A 133 13.30 -6.22 -0.11
CA VAL A 133 13.21 -7.27 0.91
C VAL A 133 11.77 -7.37 1.40
N LEU A 134 11.21 -8.58 1.39
CA LEU A 134 9.87 -8.84 1.93
C LEU A 134 9.96 -8.90 3.46
N VAL A 135 9.15 -8.09 4.13
CA VAL A 135 9.07 -8.02 5.59
C VAL A 135 7.64 -8.32 6.03
N ARG A 136 7.47 -9.15 7.04
CA ARG A 136 6.15 -9.45 7.62
C ARG A 136 5.94 -8.61 8.87
N VAL A 137 4.90 -7.79 8.86
CA VAL A 137 4.53 -6.89 9.97
C VAL A 137 3.03 -7.02 10.24
N CYS A 138 2.66 -7.39 11.46
CA CYS A 138 1.25 -7.54 11.86
C CYS A 138 0.43 -8.43 10.90
N GLY A 139 1.03 -9.48 10.36
CA GLY A 139 0.39 -10.39 9.40
C GLY A 139 0.37 -9.88 7.96
N MET A 140 0.83 -8.67 7.70
CA MET A 140 0.93 -8.10 6.36
C MET A 140 2.31 -8.36 5.74
N ARG A 141 2.34 -8.52 4.42
CA ARG A 141 3.58 -8.55 3.65
C ARG A 141 3.91 -7.13 3.21
N MET A 142 5.06 -6.61 3.60
CA MET A 142 5.49 -5.26 3.25
C MET A 142 6.78 -5.30 2.43
N VAL A 143 6.84 -4.56 1.33
CA VAL A 143 8.00 -4.49 0.44
C VAL A 143 8.29 -3.05 0.07
N ASN A 144 9.56 -2.66 0.22
CA ASN A 144 10.08 -1.40 -0.31
C ASN A 144 10.41 -1.57 -1.79
N LEU A 145 9.68 -0.87 -2.67
CA LEU A 145 9.88 -0.94 -4.11
C LEU A 145 11.06 -0.09 -4.61
N ASP A 146 11.75 0.59 -3.71
CA ASP A 146 13.01 1.28 -4.01
C ASP A 146 12.86 2.31 -5.14
N ASN A 147 12.02 3.33 -4.91
CA ASN A 147 11.71 4.39 -5.86
C ASN A 147 11.21 3.84 -7.21
N PHE A 148 10.00 3.32 -7.20
CA PHE A 148 9.39 2.69 -8.36
C PHE A 148 9.28 3.63 -9.57
N ALA A 149 8.86 4.87 -9.36
CA ALA A 149 8.71 5.85 -10.44
C ALA A 149 10.03 6.12 -11.16
N GLY A 150 11.13 6.21 -10.44
CA GLY A 150 12.46 6.45 -11.01
C GLY A 150 13.01 5.29 -11.83
N ALA A 151 12.41 4.12 -11.75
CA ALA A 151 12.86 2.94 -12.49
C ALA A 151 12.16 2.75 -13.84
N LEU A 152 11.13 3.53 -14.15
CA LEU A 152 10.27 3.30 -15.31
C LEU A 152 10.97 3.50 -16.67
N ASP A 153 12.01 4.32 -16.73
CA ASP A 153 12.74 4.61 -17.95
C ASP A 153 13.95 3.69 -18.18
N ASP A 154 14.27 2.82 -17.25
CA ASP A 154 15.43 1.92 -17.32
C ASP A 154 14.95 0.46 -17.30
N PRO A 155 15.12 -0.32 -18.38
CA PRO A 155 14.68 -1.71 -18.45
C PRO A 155 15.27 -2.60 -17.37
N HIS A 156 16.53 -2.43 -16.99
CA HIS A 156 17.18 -3.20 -15.94
C HIS A 156 16.56 -2.89 -14.56
N GLN A 157 16.36 -1.61 -14.27
CA GLN A 157 15.72 -1.19 -13.02
C GLN A 157 14.26 -1.65 -12.94
N LYS A 158 13.53 -1.63 -14.06
CA LYS A 158 12.17 -2.20 -14.14
C LYS A 158 12.15 -3.67 -13.76
N GLN A 159 13.10 -4.46 -14.26
CA GLN A 159 13.20 -5.89 -13.93
C GLN A 159 13.45 -6.10 -12.44
N MET A 160 14.27 -5.27 -11.82
CA MET A 160 14.53 -5.35 -10.38
C MET A 160 13.27 -5.04 -9.55
N ARG A 161 12.49 -4.03 -9.95
CA ARG A 161 11.22 -3.70 -9.29
C ARG A 161 10.18 -4.79 -9.52
N TRP A 162 10.13 -5.34 -10.72
CA TRP A 162 9.27 -6.49 -11.00
C TRP A 162 9.62 -7.70 -10.14
N ALA A 163 10.90 -7.99 -9.97
CA ALA A 163 11.35 -9.06 -9.09
C ALA A 163 10.89 -8.84 -7.64
N ALA A 164 10.87 -7.58 -7.17
CA ALA A 164 10.36 -7.25 -5.84
C ALA A 164 8.85 -7.52 -5.73
N ILE A 165 8.07 -7.11 -6.72
CA ILE A 165 6.60 -7.31 -6.75
C ILE A 165 6.24 -8.79 -6.83
N LYS A 166 7.02 -9.60 -7.54
CA LYS A 166 6.80 -11.05 -7.68
C LYS A 166 6.83 -11.81 -6.35
N GLN A 167 7.39 -11.22 -5.30
CA GLN A 167 7.43 -11.85 -3.97
C GLN A 167 6.06 -11.87 -3.28
N VAL A 168 5.09 -11.11 -3.78
CA VAL A 168 3.80 -10.92 -3.14
C VAL A 168 2.63 -11.32 -4.06
N PRO A 169 2.58 -12.58 -4.53
CA PRO A 169 1.45 -13.05 -5.32
C PRO A 169 0.16 -13.01 -4.47
N PRO A 170 -1.02 -13.06 -5.12
CA PRO A 170 -2.28 -13.10 -4.37
C PRO A 170 -2.30 -14.26 -3.39
N LEU A 171 -2.87 -14.02 -2.21
CA LEU A 171 -3.13 -15.07 -1.23
C LEU A 171 -4.43 -15.79 -1.63
N GLY A 172 -4.39 -17.12 -1.75
CA GLY A 172 -5.51 -17.92 -2.19
C GLY A 172 -5.47 -18.22 -3.69
N GLU A 173 -6.61 -18.55 -4.30
CA GLU A 173 -6.66 -18.87 -5.71
C GLU A 173 -6.50 -17.63 -6.60
N PRO A 174 -5.80 -17.75 -7.73
CA PRO A 174 -5.69 -16.66 -8.69
C PRO A 174 -7.08 -16.27 -9.21
N TYR A 175 -7.24 -14.97 -9.45
CA TYR A 175 -8.48 -14.41 -10.00
C TYR A 175 -8.60 -14.74 -11.50
#